data_0b2b6638ba413be61289d043117e6430
#
_entry.id   0b2b6638ba413be61289d043117e6430
#
_cell.length_a   1.000
_cell.length_b   1.000
_cell.length_c   1.000
_cell.angle_alpha   90.00
_cell.angle_beta   90.00
_cell.angle_gamma   90.00
#
_symmetry.space_group_name_H-M   'P 1'
#
loop_
_entity.id
_entity.type
_entity.pdbx_description
1 polymer ?
#
loop_
_entity_poly.entity_id
_entity_poly.type
_entity_poly.pdbx_seq_one_letter_code
_entity_poly.pdbx_strand_id
1 'polypeptide(L)'
;MNPVKTLFFLFLITMSVSAQPPRLLITTDIGGDPDDQQSLVRLMVYANEFDIEGIICSAAGTPGELGKSIIRPDLVEEIIKGYSGVYLNLLKHDKAFPAPDFLLSVLKKGNPNRGWENVGEGRNTEGSEWIIRQVDKKDKRPLNICIFGGQTDLAQALWNVKNSRSAKEFQQFISKIRVYDINDQDKIFKKLYAAFKLPFYVLAKAPEGIDKREGAYRGVYLSGDESLTSMAWLKENALENHGPLGKLYPTKTWTAPNPHGVMKEGDTPSWFFFLKNGLNIAAQPELGGWGGRFIRNEDGYFSDATDLFGEVTNARATVFRWRADFQNDWAARMDWCVGDYQNCNHAPVVSVNGSTGKEPLIIKENANETVELDASASTDPDGNSLHFQWLNYPETANISGEMMAITGSGKASVKMSGLEKGKKLHLVLKVTDNGKPNLTSYKRIELVSK
;
A
#
# COMPACT_ATOMS: atom_id res chain seq x y z
N MET A 1 31.73 -55.67 23.81
CA MET A 1 31.42 -54.26 24.17
C MET A 1 31.23 -53.50 22.88
N ASN A 2 29.93 -53.24 22.49
CA ASN A 2 29.63 -52.45 21.32
C ASN A 2 29.54 -50.97 21.72
N PRO A 3 30.14 -50.03 20.98
CA PRO A 3 29.98 -48.59 21.26
C PRO A 3 28.63 -48.09 20.78
N VAL A 4 27.84 -47.55 21.69
CA VAL A 4 26.60 -46.82 21.41
C VAL A 4 27.01 -45.51 20.73
N LYS A 5 26.62 -45.35 19.45
CA LYS A 5 26.73 -44.07 18.72
C LYS A 5 25.57 -43.17 19.14
N THR A 6 25.83 -42.18 19.98
CA THR A 6 24.87 -41.13 20.33
C THR A 6 24.76 -40.18 19.13
N LEU A 7 23.60 -40.18 18.48
CA LEU A 7 23.27 -39.26 17.39
C LEU A 7 22.79 -37.92 18.00
N PHE A 8 23.61 -36.89 17.95
CA PHE A 8 23.19 -35.53 18.31
C PHE A 8 22.34 -34.95 17.18
N PHE A 9 21.04 -34.82 17.41
CA PHE A 9 20.15 -34.03 16.54
C PHE A 9 20.40 -32.54 16.87
N LEU A 10 21.07 -31.84 15.96
CA LEU A 10 21.18 -30.38 16.01
C LEU A 10 19.87 -29.79 15.52
N PHE A 11 19.00 -29.34 16.44
CA PHE A 11 17.83 -28.53 16.10
C PHE A 11 18.33 -27.15 15.66
N LEU A 12 18.41 -26.92 14.36
CA LEU A 12 18.52 -25.58 13.79
C LEU A 12 17.19 -24.85 14.02
N ILE A 13 17.13 -24.04 15.07
CA ILE A 13 16.06 -23.05 15.23
C ILE A 13 16.33 -21.98 14.17
N THR A 14 15.65 -22.08 13.04
CA THR A 14 15.58 -20.99 12.06
C THR A 14 14.71 -19.89 12.70
N MET A 15 15.34 -18.91 13.32
CA MET A 15 14.68 -17.66 13.66
C MET A 15 14.25 -17.01 12.33
N SER A 16 12.96 -17.06 12.03
CA SER A 16 12.36 -16.23 10.98
C SER A 16 12.56 -14.78 11.39
N VAL A 17 13.56 -14.12 10.80
CA VAL A 17 13.68 -12.66 10.91
C VAL A 17 12.46 -12.08 10.19
N SER A 18 11.44 -11.72 10.94
CA SER A 18 10.33 -10.94 10.38
C SER A 18 10.90 -9.69 9.72
N ALA A 19 10.66 -9.53 8.43
CA ALA A 19 11.11 -8.32 7.74
C ALA A 19 10.45 -7.11 8.39
N GLN A 20 11.25 -6.12 8.78
CA GLN A 20 10.75 -4.89 9.42
C GLN A 20 9.64 -4.24 8.59
N PRO A 21 8.63 -3.59 9.23
CA PRO A 21 7.59 -2.86 8.54
C PRO A 21 8.16 -1.76 7.61
N PRO A 22 7.50 -1.39 6.53
CA PRO A 22 7.91 -0.26 5.71
C PRO A 22 7.75 1.06 6.49
N ARG A 23 8.74 1.95 6.37
CA ARG A 23 8.68 3.30 6.91
C ARG A 23 7.69 4.12 6.08
N LEU A 24 6.77 4.84 6.70
CA LEU A 24 5.70 5.59 6.04
C LEU A 24 5.65 7.04 6.55
N LEU A 25 5.60 7.99 5.63
CA LEU A 25 5.29 9.38 5.91
C LEU A 25 4.19 9.84 4.95
N ILE A 26 3.21 10.57 5.47
CA ILE A 26 2.07 11.07 4.70
C ILE A 26 2.09 12.59 4.74
N THR A 27 1.88 13.23 3.58
CA THR A 27 1.45 14.61 3.49
C THR A 27 -0.01 14.62 3.06
N THR A 28 -0.84 15.47 3.69
CA THR A 28 -2.30 15.46 3.51
C THR A 28 -2.83 16.87 3.42
N ASP A 29 -3.74 17.12 2.49
CA ASP A 29 -4.51 18.36 2.40
C ASP A 29 -5.91 18.22 3.03
N ILE A 30 -5.99 17.38 4.06
CA ILE A 30 -7.22 17.13 4.86
C ILE A 30 -7.97 18.41 5.20
N GLY A 31 -9.30 18.37 5.11
CA GLY A 31 -10.19 19.48 5.43
C GLY A 31 -10.94 20.06 4.25
N GLY A 32 -10.76 19.47 3.08
CA GLY A 32 -11.58 19.63 1.88
C GLY A 32 -12.53 18.46 1.64
N ASP A 33 -12.60 17.96 0.40
CA ASP A 33 -13.32 16.72 0.06
C ASP A 33 -12.86 15.59 1.02
N PRO A 34 -13.72 14.64 1.37
CA PRO A 34 -13.47 13.75 2.49
C PRO A 34 -12.47 12.61 2.25
N ASP A 35 -11.85 12.52 1.08
CA ASP A 35 -10.96 11.41 0.71
C ASP A 35 -9.78 11.22 1.65
N ASP A 36 -9.08 12.28 2.03
CA ASP A 36 -8.02 12.26 3.06
C ASP A 36 -8.51 11.67 4.38
N GLN A 37 -9.64 12.19 4.87
CA GLN A 37 -10.20 11.76 6.16
C GLN A 37 -10.63 10.29 6.09
N GLN A 38 -11.28 9.87 5.00
CA GLN A 38 -11.64 8.47 4.78
C GLN A 38 -10.41 7.57 4.76
N SER A 39 -9.38 7.97 4.01
CA SER A 39 -8.12 7.23 3.87
C SER A 39 -7.35 7.12 5.18
N LEU A 40 -7.33 8.19 5.99
CA LEU A 40 -6.67 8.18 7.30
C LEU A 40 -7.44 7.32 8.33
N VAL A 41 -8.78 7.35 8.33
CA VAL A 41 -9.58 6.44 9.19
C VAL A 41 -9.26 4.98 8.88
N ARG A 42 -9.20 4.61 7.59
CA ARG A 42 -8.79 3.26 7.18
C ARG A 42 -7.35 2.96 7.61
N LEU A 43 -6.41 3.89 7.39
CA LEU A 43 -5.01 3.68 7.74
C LEU A 43 -4.81 3.38 9.23
N MET A 44 -5.62 3.94 10.13
CA MET A 44 -5.48 3.68 11.56
C MET A 44 -5.61 2.20 11.92
N VAL A 45 -6.44 1.44 11.22
CA VAL A 45 -6.55 -0.02 11.44
C VAL A 45 -5.50 -0.83 10.67
N TYR A 46 -4.64 -0.20 9.90
CA TYR A 46 -3.44 -0.75 9.27
C TYR A 46 -2.14 -0.20 9.88
N ALA A 47 -2.23 0.56 10.96
CA ALA A 47 -1.06 1.22 11.54
C ALA A 47 0.00 0.22 12.08
N ASN A 48 -0.40 -1.01 12.38
CA ASN A 48 0.50 -2.12 12.74
C ASN A 48 1.38 -2.62 11.58
N GLU A 49 1.01 -2.34 10.34
CA GLU A 49 1.73 -2.78 9.14
C GLU A 49 2.86 -1.80 8.73
N PHE A 50 2.98 -0.65 9.41
CA PHE A 50 3.93 0.41 9.05
C PHE A 50 4.65 0.99 10.26
N ASP A 51 5.90 1.44 10.03
CA ASP A 51 6.53 2.43 10.90
C ASP A 51 6.08 3.82 10.42
N ILE A 52 4.97 4.34 10.97
CA ILE A 52 4.44 5.67 10.64
C ILE A 52 5.35 6.72 11.25
N GLU A 53 6.14 7.40 10.42
CA GLU A 53 7.14 8.36 10.85
C GLU A 53 6.74 9.82 10.68
N GLY A 54 5.61 10.09 10.06
CA GLY A 54 5.08 11.44 9.92
C GLY A 54 3.69 11.48 9.31
N ILE A 55 2.86 12.39 9.81
CA ILE A 55 1.61 12.85 9.21
C ILE A 55 1.70 14.37 9.14
N ILE A 56 1.84 14.94 7.95
CA ILE A 56 2.07 16.36 7.72
C ILE A 56 0.82 16.97 7.12
N CYS A 57 0.16 17.86 7.89
CA CYS A 57 -0.99 18.60 7.41
C CYS A 57 -0.54 19.80 6.60
N SER A 58 -0.78 19.76 5.31
CA SER A 58 -0.47 20.80 4.33
C SER A 58 -1.70 21.67 4.02
N ALA A 59 -1.63 22.49 2.97
CA ALA A 59 -2.71 23.36 2.54
C ALA A 59 -4.01 22.58 2.34
N ALA A 60 -5.02 22.84 3.16
CA ALA A 60 -6.25 22.07 3.23
C ALA A 60 -7.13 22.25 1.98
N GLY A 61 -7.76 21.15 1.55
CA GLY A 61 -8.66 21.09 0.41
C GLY A 61 -7.96 21.22 -0.94
N THR A 62 -8.68 21.00 -2.02
CA THR A 62 -8.14 21.21 -3.38
C THR A 62 -8.00 22.71 -3.69
N PRO A 63 -7.17 23.10 -4.71
CA PRO A 63 -6.99 24.51 -5.05
C PRO A 63 -8.30 25.25 -5.27
N GLY A 64 -8.54 26.30 -4.46
CA GLY A 64 -9.73 27.16 -4.54
C GLY A 64 -10.96 26.65 -3.78
N GLU A 65 -10.94 25.45 -3.22
CA GLU A 65 -12.08 24.82 -2.56
C GLU A 65 -12.52 25.56 -1.28
N LEU A 66 -11.58 25.92 -0.41
CA LEU A 66 -11.90 26.55 0.87
C LEU A 66 -11.84 28.08 0.84
N GLY A 67 -11.39 28.69 -0.26
CA GLY A 67 -11.24 30.15 -0.39
C GLY A 67 -10.26 30.78 0.60
N LYS A 68 -9.47 30.01 1.35
CA LYS A 68 -8.47 30.45 2.32
C LYS A 68 -7.32 29.46 2.46
N SER A 69 -6.15 29.98 2.86
CA SER A 69 -4.95 29.19 3.10
C SER A 69 -4.90 28.75 4.57
N ILE A 70 -5.22 27.51 4.84
CA ILE A 70 -5.21 26.91 6.19
C ILE A 70 -4.66 25.48 6.14
N ILE A 71 -4.28 24.98 7.30
CA ILE A 71 -4.01 23.56 7.57
C ILE A 71 -5.00 23.05 8.62
N ARG A 72 -5.28 21.75 8.65
CA ARG A 72 -6.29 21.16 9.54
C ARG A 72 -5.73 19.97 10.36
N PRO A 73 -4.69 20.20 11.20
CA PRO A 73 -4.17 19.14 12.08
C PRO A 73 -5.22 18.68 13.11
N ASP A 74 -6.18 19.53 13.47
CA ASP A 74 -7.30 19.21 14.35
C ASP A 74 -8.12 18.00 13.87
N LEU A 75 -8.30 17.83 12.56
CA LEU A 75 -9.02 16.67 12.00
C LEU A 75 -8.21 15.38 12.13
N VAL A 76 -6.89 15.44 12.00
CA VAL A 76 -6.01 14.29 12.25
C VAL A 76 -5.98 13.94 13.73
N GLU A 77 -5.93 14.94 14.63
CA GLU A 77 -6.02 14.73 16.07
C GLU A 77 -7.34 14.03 16.46
N GLU A 78 -8.46 14.43 15.83
CA GLU A 78 -9.76 13.79 16.03
C GLU A 78 -9.74 12.31 15.60
N ILE A 79 -9.14 11.98 14.45
CA ILE A 79 -8.99 10.60 13.98
C ILE A 79 -8.14 9.79 14.95
N ILE A 80 -6.98 10.33 15.40
CA ILE A 80 -6.11 9.65 16.37
C ILE A 80 -6.83 9.46 17.71
N LYS A 81 -7.68 10.41 18.13
CA LYS A 81 -8.55 10.23 19.31
C LYS A 81 -9.56 9.10 19.11
N GLY A 82 -10.18 9.00 17.93
CA GLY A 82 -11.05 7.86 17.59
C GLY A 82 -10.31 6.53 17.65
N TYR A 83 -9.08 6.48 17.08
CA TYR A 83 -8.19 5.34 17.17
C TYR A 83 -7.85 4.97 18.63
N SER A 84 -7.58 5.95 19.50
CA SER A 84 -7.32 5.73 20.92
C SER A 84 -8.47 4.97 21.59
N GLY A 85 -9.72 5.25 21.18
CA GLY A 85 -10.91 4.57 21.71
C GLY A 85 -11.05 3.10 21.34
N VAL A 86 -10.29 2.62 20.34
CA VAL A 86 -10.29 1.22 19.87
C VAL A 86 -8.94 0.53 20.06
N TYR A 87 -7.90 1.26 20.42
CA TYR A 87 -6.50 0.81 20.49
C TYR A 87 -6.30 -0.45 21.34
N LEU A 88 -6.94 -0.52 22.52
CA LEU A 88 -6.80 -1.68 23.41
C LEU A 88 -7.41 -2.94 22.81
N ASN A 89 -8.44 -2.84 21.99
CA ASN A 89 -8.98 -3.99 21.25
C ASN A 89 -8.03 -4.39 20.13
N LEU A 90 -7.56 -3.46 19.33
CA LEU A 90 -6.58 -3.73 18.26
C LEU A 90 -5.33 -4.46 18.78
N LEU A 91 -4.86 -4.09 19.98
CA LEU A 91 -3.72 -4.78 20.63
C LEU A 91 -4.00 -6.25 21.01
N LYS A 92 -5.25 -6.70 21.04
CA LYS A 92 -5.58 -8.12 21.24
C LYS A 92 -5.27 -8.94 19.98
N HIS A 93 -5.34 -8.30 18.81
CA HIS A 93 -5.10 -8.92 17.50
C HIS A 93 -3.64 -8.81 17.07
N ASP A 94 -3.02 -7.64 17.26
CA ASP A 94 -1.60 -7.45 16.96
C ASP A 94 -0.95 -6.44 17.92
N LYS A 95 0.17 -6.82 18.53
CA LYS A 95 0.94 -5.95 19.45
C LYS A 95 1.73 -4.85 18.75
N ALA A 96 1.82 -4.88 17.42
CA ALA A 96 2.55 -3.89 16.63
C ALA A 96 1.77 -2.58 16.39
N PHE A 97 0.51 -2.49 16.79
CA PHE A 97 -0.24 -1.24 16.72
C PHE A 97 0.46 -0.13 17.54
N PRO A 98 0.79 1.04 16.94
CA PRO A 98 1.47 2.13 17.63
C PRO A 98 0.56 2.78 18.67
N ALA A 99 1.17 3.24 19.77
CA ALA A 99 0.41 4.00 20.79
C ALA A 99 -0.15 5.30 20.19
N PRO A 100 -1.36 5.73 20.59
CA PRO A 100 -1.95 6.99 20.10
C PRO A 100 -1.07 8.22 20.35
N ASP A 101 -0.41 8.30 21.50
CA ASP A 101 0.51 9.41 21.82
C ASP A 101 1.73 9.44 20.89
N PHE A 102 2.19 8.28 20.42
CA PHE A 102 3.23 8.24 19.40
C PHE A 102 2.74 8.84 18.08
N LEU A 103 1.54 8.50 17.62
CA LEU A 103 0.95 9.06 16.39
C LEU A 103 0.77 10.58 16.50
N LEU A 104 0.35 11.09 17.66
CA LEU A 104 0.31 12.54 17.92
C LEU A 104 1.70 13.17 17.86
N SER A 105 2.73 12.50 18.33
CA SER A 105 4.11 13.04 18.35
C SER A 105 4.70 13.22 16.95
N VAL A 106 4.23 12.44 15.96
CA VAL A 106 4.66 12.51 14.55
C VAL A 106 3.72 13.34 13.65
N LEU A 107 2.63 13.88 14.20
CA LEU A 107 1.78 14.87 13.53
C LEU A 107 2.51 16.21 13.45
N LYS A 108 2.61 16.78 12.23
CA LYS A 108 3.37 18.00 11.93
C LYS A 108 2.57 18.98 11.10
N LYS A 109 2.89 20.26 11.27
CA LYS A 109 2.30 21.37 10.52
C LYS A 109 3.14 21.65 9.28
N GLY A 110 2.52 21.52 8.11
CA GLY A 110 3.09 21.84 6.81
C GLY A 110 2.75 23.26 6.35
N ASN A 111 2.89 23.50 5.05
CA ASN A 111 2.65 24.81 4.46
C ASN A 111 1.15 25.02 4.21
N PRO A 112 0.54 26.11 4.73
CA PRO A 112 -0.85 26.45 4.42
C PRO A 112 -1.05 26.94 2.99
N ASN A 113 0.04 27.23 2.26
CA ASN A 113 0.01 27.68 0.90
C ASN A 113 0.70 26.64 0.00
N ARG A 114 0.03 26.22 -1.05
CA ARG A 114 0.57 25.30 -2.06
C ARG A 114 1.21 26.04 -3.22
N GLY A 115 2.04 25.32 -3.96
CA GLY A 115 2.59 25.84 -5.20
C GLY A 115 4.09 26.14 -5.12
N TRP A 116 4.72 26.20 -6.29
CA TRP A 116 6.16 26.38 -6.40
C TRP A 116 6.67 27.73 -5.87
N GLU A 117 5.84 28.76 -5.89
CA GLU A 117 6.12 30.10 -5.33
C GLU A 117 6.28 30.06 -3.79
N ASN A 118 5.86 28.99 -3.15
CA ASN A 118 6.01 28.76 -1.71
C ASN A 118 7.19 27.83 -1.38
N VAL A 119 8.10 27.61 -2.34
CA VAL A 119 9.33 26.85 -2.18
C VAL A 119 10.53 27.79 -2.34
N GLY A 120 11.45 27.80 -1.37
CA GLY A 120 12.64 28.63 -1.41
C GLY A 120 13.14 29.09 -0.05
N GLU A 121 13.98 30.13 -0.06
CA GLU A 121 14.54 30.71 1.16
C GLU A 121 13.46 31.26 2.09
N GLY A 122 13.57 30.96 3.39
CA GLY A 122 12.61 31.39 4.41
C GLY A 122 11.24 30.68 4.35
N ARG A 123 11.09 29.61 3.53
CA ARG A 123 9.82 28.87 3.38
C ARG A 123 9.78 27.57 4.15
N ASN A 124 10.76 27.29 5.03
CA ASN A 124 10.74 26.08 5.85
C ASN A 124 9.51 26.02 6.75
N THR A 125 8.94 24.82 6.85
CA THR A 125 7.83 24.49 7.75
C THR A 125 8.29 23.41 8.71
N GLU A 126 7.55 23.21 9.82
CA GLU A 126 7.77 22.05 10.70
C GLU A 126 7.74 20.74 9.89
N GLY A 127 6.80 20.63 8.92
CA GLY A 127 6.66 19.47 8.04
C GLY A 127 7.85 19.25 7.14
N SER A 128 8.33 20.28 6.43
CA SER A 128 9.50 20.14 5.55
C SER A 128 10.78 19.80 6.30
N GLU A 129 10.99 20.38 7.50
CA GLU A 129 12.11 20.02 8.37
C GLU A 129 11.99 18.62 8.96
N TRP A 130 10.75 18.18 9.22
CA TRP A 130 10.49 16.83 9.68
C TRP A 130 10.82 15.79 8.62
N ILE A 131 10.46 16.01 7.34
CA ILE A 131 10.86 15.16 6.22
C ILE A 131 12.38 15.00 6.19
N ILE A 132 13.14 16.09 6.29
CA ILE A 132 14.61 16.06 6.29
C ILE A 132 15.11 15.17 7.44
N ARG A 133 14.60 15.38 8.64
CA ARG A 133 14.98 14.59 9.84
C ARG A 133 14.72 13.09 9.66
N GLN A 134 13.57 12.73 9.09
CA GLN A 134 13.22 11.32 8.90
C GLN A 134 14.12 10.65 7.86
N VAL A 135 14.42 11.34 6.75
CA VAL A 135 15.33 10.80 5.70
C VAL A 135 16.77 10.66 6.22
N ASP A 136 17.21 11.56 7.11
CA ASP A 136 18.57 11.55 7.67
C ASP A 136 18.78 10.46 8.73
N LYS A 137 17.73 9.82 9.22
CA LYS A 137 17.87 8.68 10.16
C LYS A 137 18.83 7.64 9.61
N LYS A 138 19.59 7.01 10.52
CA LYS A 138 20.47 5.87 10.21
C LYS A 138 19.63 4.59 10.04
N ASP A 139 18.72 4.61 9.08
CA ASP A 139 17.91 3.46 8.67
C ASP A 139 18.24 3.12 7.22
N LYS A 140 18.41 1.83 6.93
CA LYS A 140 18.70 1.34 5.57
C LYS A 140 17.45 1.22 4.71
N ARG A 141 16.26 1.17 5.35
CA ARG A 141 14.98 1.11 4.65
C ARG A 141 14.68 2.49 4.04
N PRO A 142 14.16 2.56 2.80
CA PRO A 142 13.70 3.81 2.25
C PRO A 142 12.54 4.39 3.08
N LEU A 143 12.44 5.71 3.13
CA LEU A 143 11.25 6.41 3.59
C LEU A 143 10.24 6.47 2.44
N ASN A 144 9.10 5.86 2.61
CA ASN A 144 8.00 5.93 1.66
C ASN A 144 7.14 7.15 2.00
N ILE A 145 6.98 8.06 1.05
CA ILE A 145 6.21 9.29 1.20
C ILE A 145 4.97 9.19 0.32
N CYS A 146 3.81 9.15 0.97
CA CYS A 146 2.49 9.20 0.32
C CYS A 146 2.02 10.64 0.30
N ILE A 147 1.77 11.18 -0.87
CA ILE A 147 1.29 12.54 -1.07
C ILE A 147 -0.20 12.45 -1.41
N PHE A 148 -1.06 12.72 -0.44
CA PHE A 148 -2.50 12.94 -0.64
C PHE A 148 -2.70 14.35 -1.20
N GLY A 149 -2.00 15.33 -0.61
CA GLY A 149 -1.68 16.67 -1.02
C GLY A 149 -0.39 17.11 -0.33
N GLY A 150 0.08 18.36 -0.55
CA GLY A 150 1.26 18.88 0.14
C GLY A 150 2.59 18.49 -0.52
N GLN A 151 2.64 18.35 -1.85
CA GLN A 151 3.90 18.28 -2.60
C GLN A 151 4.83 19.44 -2.27
N THR A 152 4.27 20.61 -1.91
CA THR A 152 5.01 21.84 -1.55
C THR A 152 5.94 21.61 -0.37
N ASP A 153 5.53 20.86 0.66
CA ASP A 153 6.37 20.53 1.82
C ASP A 153 7.54 19.61 1.43
N LEU A 154 7.30 18.61 0.59
CA LEU A 154 8.38 17.78 0.04
C LEU A 154 9.34 18.60 -0.82
N ALA A 155 8.82 19.46 -1.70
CA ALA A 155 9.64 20.32 -2.56
C ALA A 155 10.51 21.27 -1.73
N GLN A 156 9.99 21.83 -0.63
CA GLN A 156 10.74 22.67 0.30
C GLN A 156 11.85 21.88 1.01
N ALA A 157 11.57 20.67 1.46
CA ALA A 157 12.58 19.80 2.07
C ALA A 157 13.73 19.51 1.10
N LEU A 158 13.40 19.14 -0.15
CA LEU A 158 14.37 18.87 -1.21
C LEU A 158 15.17 20.12 -1.58
N TRP A 159 14.52 21.28 -1.68
CA TRP A 159 15.16 22.57 -1.97
C TRP A 159 16.19 22.92 -0.88
N ASN A 160 15.80 22.78 0.38
CA ASN A 160 16.69 23.06 1.52
C ASN A 160 17.95 22.18 1.46
N VAL A 161 17.78 20.86 1.33
CA VAL A 161 18.91 19.91 1.30
C VAL A 161 19.80 20.16 0.09
N LYS A 162 19.22 20.44 -1.09
CA LYS A 162 19.98 20.73 -2.31
C LYS A 162 20.86 21.98 -2.18
N ASN A 163 20.38 23.01 -1.46
CA ASN A 163 21.09 24.28 -1.32
C ASN A 163 22.03 24.33 -0.10
N SER A 164 21.86 23.41 0.87
CA SER A 164 22.66 23.36 2.10
C SER A 164 23.72 22.26 2.15
N ARG A 165 23.69 21.32 1.19
CA ARG A 165 24.59 20.14 1.18
C ARG A 165 25.30 20.02 -0.17
N SER A 166 26.39 19.25 -0.20
CA SER A 166 27.08 18.92 -1.44
C SER A 166 26.19 18.10 -2.38
N ALA A 167 26.49 18.14 -3.69
CA ALA A 167 25.77 17.34 -4.69
C ALA A 167 25.76 15.84 -4.35
N LYS A 168 26.86 15.30 -3.80
CA LYS A 168 26.95 13.90 -3.36
C LYS A 168 26.00 13.59 -2.21
N GLU A 169 25.95 14.45 -1.21
CA GLU A 169 25.05 14.29 -0.06
C GLU A 169 23.59 14.43 -0.47
N PHE A 170 23.28 15.34 -1.40
CA PHE A 170 21.95 15.46 -1.97
C PHE A 170 21.52 14.17 -2.71
N GLN A 171 22.40 13.58 -3.53
CA GLN A 171 22.11 12.32 -4.21
C GLN A 171 21.88 11.17 -3.20
N GLN A 172 22.69 11.11 -2.13
CA GLN A 172 22.49 10.14 -1.05
C GLN A 172 21.16 10.35 -0.32
N PHE A 173 20.75 11.60 -0.12
CA PHE A 173 19.48 11.95 0.52
C PHE A 173 18.30 11.46 -0.33
N ILE A 174 18.24 11.84 -1.61
CA ILE A 174 17.11 11.47 -2.48
C ILE A 174 17.05 9.97 -2.79
N SER A 175 18.17 9.25 -2.73
CA SER A 175 18.20 7.79 -2.92
C SER A 175 17.49 7.01 -1.82
N LYS A 176 17.24 7.62 -0.67
CA LYS A 176 16.50 7.03 0.46
C LYS A 176 14.99 7.28 0.40
N ILE A 177 14.50 8.00 -0.61
CA ILE A 177 13.11 8.42 -0.71
C ILE A 177 12.40 7.63 -1.80
N ARG A 178 11.19 7.18 -1.51
CA ARG A 178 10.22 6.69 -2.50
C ARG A 178 8.96 7.52 -2.37
N VAL A 179 8.45 8.03 -3.48
CA VAL A 179 7.25 8.86 -3.50
C VAL A 179 6.12 8.16 -4.24
N TYR A 180 4.93 8.22 -3.67
CA TYR A 180 3.68 7.98 -4.38
C TYR A 180 2.80 9.23 -4.25
N ASP A 181 2.53 9.86 -5.37
CA ASP A 181 1.86 11.14 -5.48
C ASP A 181 0.48 10.98 -6.14
N ILE A 182 -0.54 11.41 -5.43
CA ILE A 182 -1.92 11.40 -5.92
C ILE A 182 -2.21 12.66 -6.71
N ASN A 183 -2.27 12.53 -8.04
CA ASN A 183 -2.87 13.49 -8.97
C ASN A 183 -2.18 14.87 -9.07
N ASP A 184 -0.96 15.05 -8.52
CA ASP A 184 -0.27 16.35 -8.58
C ASP A 184 -1.16 17.49 -8.05
N GLN A 185 -1.67 17.32 -6.82
CA GLN A 185 -2.67 18.23 -6.20
C GLN A 185 -2.17 19.68 -6.13
N ASP A 186 -0.90 19.91 -5.79
CA ASP A 186 -0.30 21.26 -5.73
C ASP A 186 0.10 21.80 -7.12
N LYS A 187 -0.05 21.00 -8.19
CA LYS A 187 0.29 21.35 -9.58
C LYS A 187 1.75 21.77 -9.78
N ILE A 188 2.66 21.15 -9.03
CA ILE A 188 4.10 21.47 -9.08
C ILE A 188 4.98 20.33 -9.56
N PHE A 189 4.39 19.15 -9.87
CA PHE A 189 5.15 17.96 -10.25
C PHE A 189 6.21 18.23 -11.34
N LYS A 190 5.82 18.89 -12.44
CA LYS A 190 6.75 19.17 -13.56
C LYS A 190 8.00 19.94 -13.08
N LYS A 191 7.81 20.96 -12.23
CA LYS A 191 8.91 21.76 -11.65
C LYS A 191 9.71 20.98 -10.62
N LEU A 192 9.04 20.26 -9.71
CA LEU A 192 9.65 19.44 -8.68
C LEU A 192 10.53 18.35 -9.31
N TYR A 193 9.97 17.58 -10.24
CA TYR A 193 10.71 16.50 -10.87
C TYR A 193 11.89 16.99 -11.72
N ALA A 194 11.70 18.09 -12.48
CA ALA A 194 12.78 18.71 -13.22
C ALA A 194 13.92 19.21 -12.33
N ALA A 195 13.59 19.77 -11.14
CA ALA A 195 14.57 20.34 -10.22
C ALA A 195 15.36 19.27 -9.44
N PHE A 196 14.74 18.15 -9.07
CA PHE A 196 15.30 17.21 -8.08
C PHE A 196 15.57 15.81 -8.62
N LYS A 197 14.90 15.38 -9.71
CA LYS A 197 15.12 14.08 -10.36
C LYS A 197 15.13 12.90 -9.37
N LEU A 198 14.07 12.79 -8.55
CA LEU A 198 13.93 11.70 -7.59
C LEU A 198 14.00 10.34 -8.31
N PRO A 199 14.86 9.41 -7.86
CA PRO A 199 15.07 8.13 -8.55
C PRO A 199 13.84 7.20 -8.49
N PHE A 200 12.97 7.41 -7.49
CA PHE A 200 11.72 6.68 -7.34
C PHE A 200 10.56 7.65 -7.09
N TYR A 201 9.76 7.86 -8.11
CA TYR A 201 8.56 8.70 -8.06
C TYR A 201 7.44 8.04 -8.85
N VAL A 202 6.35 7.70 -8.18
CA VAL A 202 5.09 7.27 -8.78
C VAL A 202 4.17 8.48 -8.83
N LEU A 203 3.74 8.86 -10.02
CA LEU A 203 2.69 9.85 -10.24
C LEU A 203 1.42 9.12 -10.66
N ALA A 204 0.51 8.90 -9.72
CA ALA A 204 -0.79 8.31 -9.98
C ALA A 204 -1.75 9.39 -10.51
N LYS A 205 -1.79 9.54 -11.82
CA LYS A 205 -2.53 10.61 -12.49
C LYS A 205 -2.95 10.18 -13.88
N ALA A 206 -4.22 10.42 -14.23
CA ALA A 206 -4.68 10.23 -15.60
C ALA A 206 -3.85 11.05 -16.58
N PRO A 207 -3.57 10.53 -17.79
CA PRO A 207 -2.84 11.27 -18.82
C PRO A 207 -3.50 12.62 -19.13
N GLU A 208 -2.70 13.57 -19.61
CA GLU A 208 -3.20 14.90 -19.99
C GLU A 208 -4.28 14.78 -21.09
N GLY A 209 -5.37 15.49 -20.92
CA GLY A 209 -6.53 15.44 -21.83
C GLY A 209 -7.54 14.31 -21.54
N ILE A 210 -7.22 13.40 -20.62
CA ILE A 210 -8.13 12.35 -20.15
C ILE A 210 -8.82 12.80 -18.85
N ASP A 211 -10.07 12.39 -18.66
CA ASP A 211 -10.80 12.68 -17.42
C ASP A 211 -9.97 12.19 -16.21
N LYS A 212 -9.79 13.07 -15.23
CA LYS A 212 -9.07 12.76 -13.99
C LYS A 212 -9.61 11.51 -13.25
N ARG A 213 -10.87 11.14 -13.52
CA ARG A 213 -11.51 9.94 -12.97
C ARG A 213 -10.97 8.64 -13.55
N GLU A 214 -10.21 8.69 -14.63
CA GLU A 214 -9.55 7.52 -15.23
C GLU A 214 -8.23 7.14 -14.55
N GLY A 215 -7.70 7.96 -13.63
CA GLY A 215 -6.48 7.65 -12.89
C GLY A 215 -6.58 6.35 -12.08
N ALA A 216 -5.49 5.57 -12.05
CA ALA A 216 -5.42 4.26 -11.40
C ALA A 216 -5.92 4.30 -9.94
N TYR A 217 -5.51 5.32 -9.18
CA TYR A 217 -5.87 5.49 -7.77
C TYR A 217 -7.38 5.50 -7.51
N ARG A 218 -8.19 5.93 -8.48
CA ARG A 218 -9.65 5.91 -8.35
C ARG A 218 -10.27 4.53 -8.47
N GLY A 219 -9.50 3.52 -8.88
CA GLY A 219 -9.93 2.13 -8.86
C GLY A 219 -10.27 1.62 -7.45
N VAL A 220 -9.86 2.30 -6.39
CA VAL A 220 -10.27 1.93 -5.03
C VAL A 220 -11.78 2.01 -4.84
N TYR A 221 -12.47 2.92 -5.54
CA TYR A 221 -13.92 3.12 -5.41
C TYR A 221 -14.71 3.21 -6.74
N LEU A 222 -14.06 3.43 -7.89
CA LEU A 222 -14.72 3.47 -9.21
C LEU A 222 -14.46 2.20 -10.00
N SER A 223 -15.45 1.79 -10.80
CA SER A 223 -15.44 0.58 -11.65
C SER A 223 -15.36 -0.73 -10.84
N GLY A 224 -15.42 -1.86 -11.54
CA GLY A 224 -15.50 -3.18 -10.91
C GLY A 224 -16.78 -3.34 -10.09
N ASP A 225 -16.75 -4.15 -9.04
CA ASP A 225 -17.90 -4.32 -8.15
C ASP A 225 -18.02 -3.14 -7.17
N GLU A 226 -18.81 -2.14 -7.56
CA GLU A 226 -19.06 -0.94 -6.75
C GLU A 226 -20.04 -1.18 -5.59
N SER A 227 -20.67 -2.36 -5.48
CA SER A 227 -21.51 -2.70 -4.31
C SER A 227 -20.69 -2.71 -3.03
N LEU A 228 -19.39 -3.09 -3.12
CA LEU A 228 -18.43 -3.10 -2.03
C LEU A 228 -17.99 -1.69 -1.56
N THR A 229 -18.42 -0.64 -2.25
CA THR A 229 -18.15 0.76 -1.88
C THR A 229 -19.43 1.53 -1.56
N SER A 230 -20.57 0.82 -1.54
CA SER A 230 -21.89 1.37 -1.29
C SER A 230 -22.07 1.83 0.16
N MET A 231 -23.04 2.72 0.40
CA MET A 231 -23.43 3.12 1.75
C MET A 231 -23.88 1.92 2.60
N ALA A 232 -24.58 0.95 2.00
CA ALA A 232 -25.02 -0.25 2.71
C ALA A 232 -23.82 -1.05 3.23
N TRP A 233 -22.84 -1.31 2.35
CA TRP A 233 -21.60 -1.99 2.72
C TRP A 233 -20.82 -1.25 3.81
N LEU A 234 -20.67 0.08 3.64
CA LEU A 234 -19.94 0.91 4.62
C LEU A 234 -20.62 0.91 5.99
N LYS A 235 -21.95 1.02 6.04
CA LYS A 235 -22.70 0.96 7.31
C LYS A 235 -22.44 -0.33 8.03
N GLU A 236 -22.57 -1.45 7.33
CA GLU A 236 -22.41 -2.78 7.89
C GLU A 236 -20.98 -3.07 8.37
N ASN A 237 -19.97 -2.67 7.59
CA ASN A 237 -18.59 -3.14 7.75
C ASN A 237 -17.63 -2.10 8.34
N ALA A 238 -18.03 -0.83 8.49
CA ALA A 238 -17.12 0.20 8.96
C ALA A 238 -17.74 1.23 9.91
N LEU A 239 -19.00 1.67 9.68
CA LEU A 239 -19.57 2.81 10.39
C LEU A 239 -20.34 2.40 11.65
N GLU A 240 -21.20 1.37 11.54
CA GLU A 240 -22.09 0.98 12.61
C GLU A 240 -21.44 -0.14 13.44
N ASN A 241 -21.47 0.01 14.78
CA ASN A 241 -20.93 -0.98 15.73
C ASN A 241 -19.42 -1.22 15.71
N HIS A 242 -18.62 -0.37 15.01
CA HIS A 242 -17.16 -0.50 14.94
C HIS A 242 -16.42 0.54 15.80
N GLY A 243 -17.05 0.99 16.87
CA GLY A 243 -16.45 1.88 17.85
C GLY A 243 -16.35 3.35 17.40
N PRO A 244 -15.62 4.18 18.17
CA PRO A 244 -15.49 5.60 17.88
C PRO A 244 -14.75 5.93 16.58
N LEU A 245 -13.81 5.08 16.14
CA LEU A 245 -13.05 5.30 14.92
C LEU A 245 -13.95 5.21 13.67
N GLY A 246 -14.79 4.16 13.56
CA GLY A 246 -15.72 4.00 12.45
C GLY A 246 -16.69 5.17 12.29
N LYS A 247 -17.13 5.78 13.40
CA LYS A 247 -18.03 6.94 13.40
C LYS A 247 -17.41 8.21 12.81
N LEU A 248 -16.07 8.28 12.71
CA LEU A 248 -15.36 9.43 12.14
C LEU A 248 -15.20 9.33 10.62
N TYR A 249 -15.56 8.20 10.00
CA TYR A 249 -15.53 8.06 8.56
C TYR A 249 -16.61 8.94 7.90
N PRO A 250 -16.23 9.96 7.11
CA PRO A 250 -17.20 10.87 6.53
C PRO A 250 -18.04 10.21 5.45
N THR A 251 -19.33 10.47 5.47
CA THR A 251 -20.32 9.92 4.52
C THR A 251 -20.89 10.96 3.58
N LYS A 252 -20.41 12.21 3.65
CA LYS A 252 -20.83 13.30 2.77
C LYS A 252 -19.65 13.69 1.90
N THR A 253 -19.92 13.81 0.61
CA THR A 253 -18.97 14.35 -0.35
C THR A 253 -19.61 15.57 -1.03
N TRP A 254 -18.81 16.57 -1.38
CA TRP A 254 -19.28 17.77 -2.09
C TRP A 254 -18.68 17.93 -3.48
N THR A 255 -17.79 17.05 -3.86
CA THR A 255 -17.37 16.89 -5.26
C THR A 255 -18.30 15.93 -5.99
N ALA A 256 -18.14 15.78 -7.29
CA ALA A 256 -19.00 14.92 -8.11
C ALA A 256 -19.16 13.53 -7.49
N PRO A 257 -20.37 13.09 -7.16
CA PRO A 257 -20.60 11.79 -6.54
C PRO A 257 -20.18 10.67 -7.50
N ASN A 258 -19.69 9.55 -6.95
CA ASN A 258 -19.73 8.30 -7.68
C ASN A 258 -21.20 7.79 -7.73
N PRO A 259 -21.54 6.78 -8.51
CA PRO A 259 -22.91 6.26 -8.58
C PRO A 259 -23.48 5.83 -7.23
N HIS A 260 -22.62 5.40 -6.30
CA HIS A 260 -22.99 4.99 -4.94
C HIS A 260 -22.74 6.07 -3.88
N GLY A 261 -22.07 7.15 -4.23
CA GLY A 261 -22.11 8.46 -3.58
C GLY A 261 -21.29 8.67 -2.32
N VAL A 262 -20.58 7.67 -1.77
CA VAL A 262 -20.03 7.77 -0.41
C VAL A 262 -18.52 7.61 -0.36
N MET A 263 -17.97 6.49 -0.83
CA MET A 263 -16.55 6.24 -0.76
C MET A 263 -15.79 7.06 -1.81
N LYS A 264 -14.74 7.75 -1.37
CA LYS A 264 -13.85 8.54 -2.21
C LYS A 264 -12.39 8.42 -1.79
N GLU A 265 -12.00 7.32 -1.23
CA GLU A 265 -10.66 7.05 -0.71
C GLU A 265 -9.57 7.04 -1.79
N GLY A 266 -9.52 8.10 -2.61
CA GLY A 266 -8.52 8.23 -3.68
C GLY A 266 -7.07 8.17 -3.18
N ASP A 267 -6.83 8.48 -1.91
CA ASP A 267 -5.50 8.51 -1.31
C ASP A 267 -5.03 7.15 -0.78
N THR A 268 -5.98 6.26 -0.46
CA THR A 268 -5.72 4.91 0.07
C THR A 268 -4.76 4.09 -0.80
N PRO A 269 -4.83 4.09 -2.15
CA PRO A 269 -3.89 3.34 -2.98
C PRO A 269 -2.42 3.73 -2.78
N SER A 270 -2.12 4.95 -2.34
CA SER A 270 -0.75 5.41 -2.15
C SER A 270 -0.03 4.62 -1.05
N TRP A 271 -0.65 4.40 0.10
CA TRP A 271 -0.06 3.60 1.16
C TRP A 271 -0.33 2.10 0.97
N PHE A 272 -1.42 1.69 0.31
CA PHE A 272 -1.61 0.30 -0.15
C PHE A 272 -0.44 -0.19 -0.99
N PHE A 273 0.13 0.68 -1.82
CA PHE A 273 1.28 0.35 -2.66
C PHE A 273 2.50 -0.10 -1.85
N PHE A 274 2.68 0.46 -0.65
CA PHE A 274 3.79 0.14 0.24
C PHE A 274 3.47 -0.97 1.26
N LEU A 275 2.20 -1.39 1.36
CA LEU A 275 1.76 -2.44 2.28
C LEU A 275 2.39 -3.79 1.90
N LYS A 276 3.04 -4.44 2.87
CA LYS A 276 3.59 -5.79 2.69
C LYS A 276 2.49 -6.83 2.93
N ASN A 277 1.82 -7.26 1.88
CA ASN A 277 0.75 -8.26 1.93
C ASN A 277 1.07 -9.55 1.13
N GLY A 278 2.30 -9.71 0.63
CA GLY A 278 2.71 -10.84 -0.21
C GLY A 278 2.42 -10.66 -1.70
N LEU A 279 1.62 -9.64 -2.07
CA LEU A 279 1.33 -9.24 -3.44
C LEU A 279 2.14 -8.02 -3.87
N ASN A 280 2.16 -6.97 -3.04
CA ASN A 280 2.81 -5.71 -3.37
C ASN A 280 4.34 -5.84 -3.26
N ILE A 281 5.05 -5.35 -4.27
CA ILE A 281 6.50 -5.22 -4.26
C ILE A 281 6.84 -3.77 -4.61
N ALA A 282 6.90 -2.92 -3.60
CA ALA A 282 7.09 -1.48 -3.78
C ALA A 282 8.34 -1.10 -4.59
N ALA A 283 9.38 -1.94 -4.60
CA ALA A 283 10.58 -1.72 -5.41
C ALA A 283 10.37 -1.96 -6.91
N GLN A 284 9.27 -2.60 -7.30
CA GLN A 284 8.94 -3.00 -8.68
C GLN A 284 7.48 -2.62 -8.99
N PRO A 285 7.21 -1.33 -9.26
CA PRO A 285 5.86 -0.82 -9.51
C PRO A 285 5.13 -1.51 -10.67
N GLU A 286 5.90 -2.07 -11.60
CA GLU A 286 5.40 -2.78 -12.77
C GLU A 286 4.68 -4.09 -12.42
N LEU A 287 4.92 -4.65 -11.24
CA LEU A 287 4.31 -5.90 -10.79
C LEU A 287 2.89 -5.73 -10.25
N GLY A 288 2.50 -4.49 -9.92
CA GLY A 288 1.15 -4.19 -9.46
C GLY A 288 0.79 -4.77 -8.09
N GLY A 289 -0.38 -4.42 -7.60
CA GLY A 289 -0.94 -4.82 -6.32
C GLY A 289 -2.10 -3.92 -5.90
N TRP A 290 -2.43 -3.88 -4.59
CA TRP A 290 -3.56 -3.10 -4.09
C TRP A 290 -3.47 -1.60 -4.38
N GLY A 291 -2.24 -1.06 -4.45
CA GLY A 291 -2.00 0.36 -4.76
C GLY A 291 -1.94 0.69 -6.26
N GLY A 292 -2.18 -0.30 -7.13
CA GLY A 292 -2.11 -0.13 -8.59
C GLY A 292 -0.83 -0.67 -9.21
N ARG A 293 -0.75 -0.58 -10.55
CA ARG A 293 0.40 -0.95 -11.35
C ARG A 293 0.88 0.25 -12.17
N PHE A 294 2.19 0.45 -12.23
CA PHE A 294 2.81 1.61 -12.86
C PHE A 294 3.97 1.18 -13.75
N ILE A 295 4.18 1.91 -14.82
CA ILE A 295 5.31 1.69 -15.73
C ILE A 295 6.23 2.89 -15.72
N ARG A 296 7.54 2.64 -15.83
CA ARG A 296 8.53 3.71 -15.94
C ARG A 296 8.41 4.34 -17.33
N ASN A 297 8.22 5.64 -17.38
CA ASN A 297 8.16 6.39 -18.63
C ASN A 297 9.54 6.90 -19.08
N GLU A 298 9.58 7.53 -20.25
CA GLU A 298 10.81 8.06 -20.84
C GLU A 298 11.49 9.15 -19.99
N ASP A 299 10.72 9.92 -19.20
CA ASP A 299 11.25 10.94 -18.29
C ASP A 299 11.88 10.34 -17.02
N GLY A 300 11.61 9.04 -16.75
CA GLY A 300 12.23 8.28 -15.66
C GLY A 300 11.41 8.17 -14.38
N TYR A 301 10.19 8.73 -14.30
CA TYR A 301 9.22 8.45 -13.22
C TYR A 301 8.23 7.35 -13.62
N PHE A 302 7.42 6.89 -12.67
CA PHE A 302 6.40 5.88 -12.92
C PHE A 302 5.03 6.54 -13.10
N SER A 303 4.31 6.14 -14.14
CA SER A 303 2.95 6.58 -14.46
C SER A 303 1.98 5.40 -14.54
N ASP A 304 0.68 5.69 -14.52
CA ASP A 304 -0.37 4.69 -14.55
C ASP A 304 -0.19 3.70 -15.70
N ALA A 305 -0.22 2.40 -15.39
CA ALA A 305 -0.35 1.33 -16.35
C ALA A 305 -1.82 0.94 -16.51
N THR A 306 -2.14 0.10 -17.49
CA THR A 306 -3.49 -0.44 -17.71
C THR A 306 -3.49 -1.95 -17.57
N ASP A 307 -4.53 -2.50 -16.95
CA ASP A 307 -4.78 -3.94 -16.84
C ASP A 307 -6.08 -4.32 -17.51
N LEU A 308 -6.13 -5.55 -18.01
CA LEU A 308 -7.36 -6.22 -18.42
C LEU A 308 -7.94 -6.99 -17.23
N PHE A 309 -9.16 -6.65 -16.82
CA PHE A 309 -9.91 -7.41 -15.81
C PHE A 309 -11.35 -7.63 -16.29
N GLY A 310 -11.73 -8.88 -16.53
CA GLY A 310 -12.95 -9.20 -17.25
C GLY A 310 -12.86 -8.67 -18.69
N GLU A 311 -13.82 -7.84 -19.08
CA GLU A 311 -13.87 -7.18 -20.40
C GLU A 311 -13.35 -5.74 -20.37
N VAL A 312 -12.87 -5.27 -19.21
CA VAL A 312 -12.47 -3.87 -19.00
C VAL A 312 -10.96 -3.72 -19.02
N THR A 313 -10.47 -2.84 -19.90
CA THR A 313 -9.05 -2.46 -19.95
C THR A 313 -8.92 -0.97 -19.62
N ASN A 314 -8.38 -0.67 -18.44
CA ASN A 314 -8.08 0.72 -18.04
C ASN A 314 -7.09 0.75 -16.86
N ALA A 315 -6.68 1.97 -16.45
CA ALA A 315 -5.76 2.13 -15.32
C ALA A 315 -6.40 1.73 -13.98
N ARG A 316 -7.68 1.99 -13.78
CA ARG A 316 -8.41 1.64 -12.55
C ARG A 316 -8.46 0.13 -12.31
N ALA A 317 -8.41 -0.69 -13.38
CA ALA A 317 -8.39 -2.15 -13.28
C ALA A 317 -7.17 -2.67 -12.51
N THR A 318 -6.06 -1.92 -12.52
CA THR A 318 -4.87 -2.26 -11.75
C THR A 318 -5.12 -2.29 -10.23
N VAL A 319 -6.15 -1.56 -9.75
CA VAL A 319 -6.56 -1.47 -8.35
C VAL A 319 -7.84 -2.28 -8.09
N PHE A 320 -8.94 -2.02 -8.83
CA PHE A 320 -10.23 -2.62 -8.48
C PHE A 320 -10.27 -4.15 -8.63
N ARG A 321 -9.36 -4.75 -9.39
CA ARG A 321 -9.25 -6.22 -9.49
C ARG A 321 -9.01 -6.90 -8.13
N TRP A 322 -8.51 -6.14 -7.15
CA TRP A 322 -8.22 -6.60 -5.79
C TRP A 322 -9.27 -6.13 -4.78
N ARG A 323 -10.33 -5.44 -5.21
CA ARG A 323 -11.27 -4.75 -4.30
C ARG A 323 -11.91 -5.68 -3.30
N ALA A 324 -12.40 -6.83 -3.70
CA ALA A 324 -13.02 -7.77 -2.76
C ALA A 324 -12.07 -8.13 -1.61
N ASP A 325 -10.80 -8.34 -1.94
CA ASP A 325 -9.79 -8.75 -0.96
C ASP A 325 -9.51 -7.61 0.04
N PHE A 326 -9.23 -6.39 -0.44
CA PHE A 326 -8.92 -5.29 0.47
C PHE A 326 -10.15 -4.73 1.22
N GLN A 327 -11.36 -4.90 0.71
CA GLN A 327 -12.56 -4.53 1.43
C GLN A 327 -12.84 -5.53 2.56
N ASN A 328 -12.71 -6.83 2.32
CA ASN A 328 -12.86 -7.85 3.34
C ASN A 328 -11.78 -7.72 4.44
N ASP A 329 -10.52 -7.45 4.06
CA ASP A 329 -9.45 -7.22 5.04
C ASP A 329 -9.75 -5.97 5.90
N TRP A 330 -10.28 -4.90 5.30
CA TRP A 330 -10.70 -3.73 6.06
C TRP A 330 -11.87 -4.03 6.99
N ALA A 331 -12.89 -4.74 6.53
CA ALA A 331 -14.03 -5.14 7.36
C ALA A 331 -13.57 -5.91 8.60
N ALA A 332 -12.71 -6.93 8.42
CA ALA A 332 -12.17 -7.68 9.56
C ALA A 332 -11.40 -6.79 10.54
N ARG A 333 -10.58 -5.84 10.04
CA ARG A 333 -9.85 -4.91 10.90
C ARG A 333 -10.77 -3.94 11.64
N MET A 334 -11.91 -3.60 11.05
CA MET A 334 -12.95 -2.83 11.74
C MET A 334 -13.63 -3.66 12.82
N ASP A 335 -13.87 -4.96 12.61
CA ASP A 335 -14.34 -5.89 13.64
C ASP A 335 -13.33 -5.97 14.81
N TRP A 336 -12.01 -5.94 14.53
CA TRP A 336 -10.97 -5.92 15.56
C TRP A 336 -11.06 -4.70 16.48
N CYS A 337 -11.65 -3.59 16.02
CA CYS A 337 -11.87 -2.40 16.84
C CYS A 337 -12.76 -2.67 18.06
N VAL A 338 -13.60 -3.69 18.01
CA VAL A 338 -14.63 -3.95 19.03
C VAL A 338 -14.66 -5.41 19.51
N GLY A 339 -14.10 -6.35 18.74
CA GLY A 339 -14.10 -7.77 19.03
C GLY A 339 -12.89 -8.25 19.83
N ASP A 340 -13.02 -9.43 20.42
CA ASP A 340 -11.89 -10.19 20.97
C ASP A 340 -11.28 -11.08 19.89
N TYR A 341 -10.02 -11.49 20.06
CA TYR A 341 -9.30 -12.31 19.08
C TYR A 341 -10.09 -13.53 18.61
N GLN A 342 -10.70 -14.28 19.53
CA GLN A 342 -11.43 -15.52 19.22
C GLN A 342 -12.73 -15.30 18.44
N ASN A 343 -13.22 -14.06 18.36
CA ASN A 343 -14.50 -13.72 17.73
C ASN A 343 -14.33 -13.01 16.39
N CYS A 344 -13.09 -12.73 15.98
CA CYS A 344 -12.75 -12.05 14.74
C CYS A 344 -11.94 -12.97 13.84
N ASN A 345 -12.00 -12.72 12.53
CA ASN A 345 -11.22 -13.47 11.54
C ASN A 345 -9.82 -12.88 11.34
N HIS A 346 -8.84 -13.76 11.09
CA HIS A 346 -7.45 -13.42 10.80
C HIS A 346 -6.98 -14.09 9.51
N ALA A 347 -6.15 -13.39 8.75
CA ALA A 347 -5.74 -13.83 7.43
C ALA A 347 -4.87 -15.10 7.46
N PRO A 348 -4.99 -15.99 6.45
CA PRO A 348 -4.17 -17.19 6.33
C PRO A 348 -2.66 -16.92 6.32
N VAL A 349 -1.88 -17.88 6.79
CA VAL A 349 -0.42 -17.91 6.69
C VAL A 349 -0.02 -18.77 5.50
N VAL A 350 0.44 -18.12 4.43
CA VAL A 350 0.79 -18.81 3.17
C VAL A 350 2.20 -19.40 3.28
N SER A 351 2.33 -20.67 2.82
CA SER A 351 3.59 -21.36 2.65
C SER A 351 3.65 -21.98 1.26
N VAL A 352 4.68 -21.70 0.48
CA VAL A 352 4.91 -22.31 -0.83
C VAL A 352 6.27 -22.97 -0.83
N ASN A 353 6.32 -24.29 -1.12
CA ASN A 353 7.56 -25.09 -1.06
C ASN A 353 8.35 -24.87 0.23
N GLY A 354 7.64 -24.75 1.37
CA GLY A 354 8.22 -24.46 2.68
C GLY A 354 8.64 -23.01 2.91
N SER A 355 8.53 -22.13 1.92
CA SER A 355 8.78 -20.69 2.05
C SER A 355 7.57 -19.97 2.62
N THR A 356 7.67 -19.49 3.85
CA THR A 356 6.68 -18.63 4.51
C THR A 356 7.08 -17.15 4.37
N GLY A 357 6.22 -16.25 4.85
CA GLY A 357 6.44 -14.81 4.84
C GLY A 357 6.02 -14.12 3.54
N LYS A 358 6.03 -12.79 3.58
CA LYS A 358 5.43 -11.90 2.57
C LYS A 358 6.37 -11.53 1.41
N GLU A 359 7.65 -11.93 1.47
CA GLU A 359 8.60 -11.66 0.39
C GLU A 359 8.39 -12.61 -0.80
N PRO A 360 8.70 -12.18 -2.04
CA PRO A 360 8.57 -13.04 -3.21
C PRO A 360 9.43 -14.31 -3.12
N LEU A 361 8.89 -15.42 -3.61
CA LEU A 361 9.64 -16.65 -3.78
C LEU A 361 10.26 -16.68 -5.18
N ILE A 362 11.58 -16.67 -5.25
CA ILE A 362 12.31 -16.75 -6.54
C ILE A 362 12.76 -18.19 -6.76
N ILE A 363 12.27 -18.81 -7.83
CA ILE A 363 12.63 -20.17 -8.24
C ILE A 363 13.44 -20.10 -9.54
N LYS A 364 14.64 -20.65 -9.51
CA LYS A 364 15.51 -20.78 -10.70
C LYS A 364 15.45 -22.21 -11.20
N GLU A 365 15.00 -22.39 -12.42
CA GLU A 365 14.82 -23.69 -13.08
C GLU A 365 15.71 -23.83 -14.32
N ASN A 366 15.88 -25.03 -14.82
CA ASN A 366 16.47 -25.25 -16.13
C ASN A 366 15.41 -25.04 -17.23
N ALA A 367 15.85 -24.62 -18.41
CA ALA A 367 14.93 -24.39 -19.53
C ALA A 367 14.07 -25.62 -19.80
N ASN A 368 12.76 -25.43 -19.99
CA ASN A 368 11.75 -26.44 -20.27
C ASN A 368 11.56 -27.53 -19.19
N GLU A 369 12.10 -27.33 -17.98
CA GLU A 369 11.88 -28.24 -16.86
C GLU A 369 10.52 -27.99 -16.19
N THR A 370 9.79 -29.05 -15.85
CA THR A 370 8.50 -28.92 -15.17
C THR A 370 8.70 -28.45 -13.75
N VAL A 371 7.96 -27.40 -13.36
CA VAL A 371 7.97 -26.84 -12.00
C VAL A 371 6.74 -27.31 -11.23
N GLU A 372 6.97 -27.76 -10.00
CA GLU A 372 5.93 -28.10 -9.04
C GLU A 372 5.95 -27.09 -7.90
N LEU A 373 4.78 -26.49 -7.63
CA LEU A 373 4.56 -25.55 -6.55
C LEU A 373 3.56 -26.16 -5.56
N ASP A 374 3.95 -26.27 -4.31
CA ASP A 374 3.11 -26.85 -3.25
C ASP A 374 2.88 -25.86 -2.13
N ALA A 375 1.60 -25.49 -1.93
CA ALA A 375 1.15 -24.62 -0.86
C ALA A 375 0.33 -25.36 0.22
N SER A 376 0.36 -26.70 0.23
CA SER A 376 -0.42 -27.51 1.18
C SER A 376 -0.05 -27.31 2.65
N ALA A 377 1.14 -26.74 2.92
CA ALA A 377 1.59 -26.38 4.26
C ALA A 377 1.09 -24.99 4.74
N SER A 378 0.24 -24.32 3.96
CA SER A 378 -0.44 -23.10 4.42
C SER A 378 -1.42 -23.41 5.54
N THR A 379 -1.55 -22.50 6.50
CA THR A 379 -2.40 -22.66 7.69
C THR A 379 -3.27 -21.44 7.90
N ASP A 380 -4.32 -21.62 8.70
CA ASP A 380 -5.17 -20.54 9.15
C ASP A 380 -5.10 -20.38 10.67
N PRO A 381 -4.94 -19.15 11.21
CA PRO A 381 -4.84 -18.94 12.66
C PRO A 381 -6.11 -19.32 13.43
N ASP A 382 -7.28 -19.21 12.79
CA ASP A 382 -8.58 -19.46 13.39
C ASP A 382 -9.11 -20.87 13.08
N GLY A 383 -8.30 -21.67 12.32
CA GLY A 383 -8.65 -23.03 11.93
C GLY A 383 -9.63 -23.13 10.77
N ASN A 384 -9.79 -22.07 10.00
CA ASN A 384 -10.65 -22.02 8.83
C ASN A 384 -10.09 -22.88 7.67
N SER A 385 -10.97 -23.38 6.82
CA SER A 385 -10.56 -24.07 5.59
C SER A 385 -10.09 -23.09 4.54
N LEU A 386 -9.06 -23.51 3.78
CA LEU A 386 -8.36 -22.68 2.81
C LEU A 386 -8.77 -23.02 1.38
N HIS A 387 -8.98 -21.99 0.58
CA HIS A 387 -9.17 -22.04 -0.86
C HIS A 387 -7.92 -21.47 -1.55
N PHE A 388 -7.41 -22.17 -2.58
CA PHE A 388 -6.20 -21.83 -3.31
C PHE A 388 -6.55 -21.38 -4.72
N GLN A 389 -5.93 -20.28 -5.18
CA GLN A 389 -6.07 -19.81 -6.55
C GLN A 389 -4.71 -19.33 -7.06
N TRP A 390 -4.18 -20.03 -8.07
CA TRP A 390 -2.96 -19.66 -8.77
C TRP A 390 -3.30 -18.80 -9.99
N LEU A 391 -2.76 -17.60 -10.01
CA LEU A 391 -3.05 -16.62 -11.05
C LEU A 391 -1.80 -16.33 -11.88
N ASN A 392 -1.94 -16.39 -13.19
CA ASN A 392 -1.07 -15.67 -14.09
C ASN A 392 -1.41 -14.18 -14.01
N TYR A 393 -0.39 -13.33 -14.02
CA TYR A 393 -0.57 -11.90 -14.14
C TYR A 393 0.12 -11.45 -15.44
N PRO A 394 -0.57 -11.59 -16.59
CA PRO A 394 0.07 -11.47 -17.91
C PRO A 394 0.71 -10.11 -18.16
N GLU A 395 0.14 -9.02 -17.60
CA GLU A 395 0.68 -7.69 -17.73
C GLU A 395 2.05 -7.50 -17.06
N THR A 396 2.44 -8.44 -16.19
CA THR A 396 3.74 -8.44 -15.50
C THR A 396 4.74 -9.43 -16.10
N ALA A 397 4.31 -10.26 -17.06
CA ALA A 397 5.15 -11.29 -17.66
C ALA A 397 6.03 -10.76 -18.80
N ASN A 398 7.30 -11.15 -18.83
CA ASN A 398 8.22 -10.90 -19.97
C ASN A 398 7.98 -11.86 -21.15
N ILE A 399 6.92 -12.67 -21.10
CA ILE A 399 6.59 -13.64 -22.13
C ILE A 399 5.58 -13.00 -23.06
N SER A 400 5.96 -12.83 -24.32
CA SER A 400 5.08 -12.28 -25.35
C SER A 400 3.85 -13.17 -25.55
N GLY A 401 2.74 -12.84 -24.90
CA GLY A 401 1.39 -13.23 -25.30
C GLY A 401 0.87 -14.60 -24.88
N GLU A 402 1.68 -15.51 -24.39
CA GLU A 402 1.18 -16.84 -23.98
C GLU A 402 1.15 -16.96 -22.44
N MET A 403 -0.07 -17.09 -21.92
CA MET A 403 -0.27 -17.49 -20.53
C MET A 403 0.10 -18.98 -20.41
N MET A 404 0.96 -19.31 -19.44
CA MET A 404 1.24 -20.71 -19.16
C MET A 404 0.01 -21.40 -18.56
N ALA A 405 -0.33 -22.58 -19.09
CA ALA A 405 -1.39 -23.39 -18.51
C ALA A 405 -0.98 -23.89 -17.13
N ILE A 406 -1.79 -23.56 -16.12
CA ILE A 406 -1.62 -24.04 -14.74
C ILE A 406 -2.60 -25.19 -14.53
N THR A 407 -2.09 -26.41 -14.44
CA THR A 407 -2.93 -27.59 -14.15
C THR A 407 -3.23 -27.62 -12.65
N GLY A 408 -4.53 -27.65 -12.29
CA GLY A 408 -4.98 -27.71 -10.89
C GLY A 408 -4.99 -26.35 -10.21
N SER A 409 -5.28 -25.26 -10.92
CA SER A 409 -5.26 -23.88 -10.39
C SER A 409 -6.06 -23.63 -9.10
N GLY A 410 -7.05 -24.47 -8.80
CA GLY A 410 -7.82 -24.42 -7.54
C GLY A 410 -7.31 -25.36 -6.44
N LYS A 411 -6.17 -26.03 -6.64
CA LYS A 411 -5.57 -26.95 -5.67
C LYS A 411 -4.40 -26.30 -4.94
N ALA A 412 -4.08 -26.84 -3.75
CA ALA A 412 -2.90 -26.39 -3.01
C ALA A 412 -1.61 -26.64 -3.79
N SER A 413 -1.53 -27.72 -4.58
CA SER A 413 -0.34 -28.02 -5.40
C SER A 413 -0.67 -27.94 -6.89
N VAL A 414 0.22 -27.31 -7.66
CA VAL A 414 0.10 -27.17 -9.11
C VAL A 414 1.39 -27.57 -9.81
N LYS A 415 1.23 -28.06 -11.04
CA LYS A 415 2.35 -28.33 -11.97
C LYS A 415 2.20 -27.43 -13.18
N MET A 416 3.33 -26.96 -13.68
CA MET A 416 3.37 -26.13 -14.88
C MET A 416 4.56 -26.51 -15.75
N SER A 417 4.41 -26.36 -17.06
CA SER A 417 5.52 -26.54 -18.00
C SER A 417 6.61 -25.52 -17.71
N GLY A 418 7.86 -25.90 -17.97
CA GLY A 418 8.98 -24.99 -17.76
C GLY A 418 9.03 -23.87 -18.79
N LEU A 419 9.77 -22.84 -18.47
CA LEU A 419 9.99 -21.68 -19.32
C LEU A 419 11.13 -21.95 -20.32
N GLU A 420 11.07 -21.29 -21.46
CA GLU A 420 12.21 -21.20 -22.37
C GLU A 420 13.39 -20.48 -21.69
N LYS A 421 14.60 -20.80 -22.13
CA LYS A 421 15.82 -20.20 -21.59
C LYS A 421 15.78 -18.67 -21.57
N GLY A 422 16.14 -18.08 -20.43
CA GLY A 422 16.20 -16.64 -20.22
C GLY A 422 14.85 -15.95 -20.00
N LYS A 423 13.74 -16.70 -19.96
CA LYS A 423 12.42 -16.17 -19.67
C LYS A 423 12.16 -16.10 -18.17
N LYS A 424 11.23 -15.20 -17.81
CA LYS A 424 10.72 -15.04 -16.46
C LYS A 424 9.19 -15.05 -16.46
N LEU A 425 8.61 -15.59 -15.41
CA LEU A 425 7.17 -15.58 -15.20
C LEU A 425 6.86 -15.16 -13.76
N HIS A 426 5.90 -14.26 -13.60
CA HIS A 426 5.36 -13.87 -12.30
C HIS A 426 4.01 -14.53 -12.09
N LEU A 427 3.92 -15.32 -11.02
CA LEU A 427 2.70 -15.92 -10.54
C LEU A 427 2.26 -15.27 -9.23
N VAL A 428 0.97 -15.26 -8.99
CA VAL A 428 0.38 -14.88 -7.73
C VAL A 428 -0.45 -16.04 -7.20
N LEU A 429 -0.09 -16.55 -6.03
CA LEU A 429 -0.98 -17.41 -5.27
C LEU A 429 -1.84 -16.55 -4.36
N LYS A 430 -3.16 -16.74 -4.43
CA LYS A 430 -4.15 -16.28 -3.45
C LYS A 430 -4.55 -17.46 -2.60
N VAL A 431 -4.51 -17.30 -1.29
CA VAL A 431 -5.05 -18.26 -0.31
C VAL A 431 -6.11 -17.53 0.49
N THR A 432 -7.36 -17.95 0.34
CA THR A 432 -8.51 -17.32 0.97
C THR A 432 -9.14 -18.29 1.96
N ASP A 433 -9.43 -17.83 3.18
CA ASP A 433 -10.15 -18.60 4.18
C ASP A 433 -11.67 -18.60 3.92
N ASN A 434 -12.41 -19.36 4.72
CA ASN A 434 -13.89 -19.35 4.75
C ASN A 434 -14.45 -18.68 6.00
N GLY A 435 -13.66 -17.83 6.67
CA GLY A 435 -14.07 -16.99 7.77
C GLY A 435 -15.05 -15.88 7.36
N LYS A 436 -15.45 -15.04 8.31
CA LYS A 436 -16.36 -13.90 8.06
C LYS A 436 -15.81 -12.63 8.69
N PRO A 437 -15.51 -11.62 7.85
CA PRO A 437 -15.40 -11.70 6.37
C PRO A 437 -14.27 -12.66 5.96
N ASN A 438 -14.35 -13.27 4.78
CA ASN A 438 -13.30 -14.14 4.29
C ASN A 438 -12.04 -13.32 3.93
N LEU A 439 -10.88 -13.77 4.38
CA LEU A 439 -9.61 -13.05 4.23
C LEU A 439 -8.67 -13.72 3.25
N THR A 440 -7.89 -12.91 2.56
CA THR A 440 -6.95 -13.37 1.54
C THR A 440 -5.53 -12.97 1.90
N SER A 441 -4.64 -13.95 1.90
CA SER A 441 -3.19 -13.75 1.88
C SER A 441 -2.60 -14.15 0.54
N TYR A 442 -1.45 -13.55 0.22
CA TYR A 442 -0.81 -13.76 -1.08
C TYR A 442 0.62 -14.29 -0.93
N LYS A 443 1.08 -14.93 -2.00
CA LYS A 443 2.48 -15.19 -2.25
C LYS A 443 2.78 -14.92 -3.71
N ARG A 444 3.72 -14.04 -3.96
CA ARG A 444 4.23 -13.82 -5.31
C ARG A 444 5.38 -14.79 -5.58
N ILE A 445 5.38 -15.41 -6.74
CA ILE A 445 6.41 -16.34 -7.18
C ILE A 445 7.01 -15.79 -8.48
N GLU A 446 8.33 -15.69 -8.54
CA GLU A 446 9.07 -15.37 -9.75
C GLU A 446 9.81 -16.65 -10.21
N LEU A 447 9.41 -17.19 -11.34
CA LEU A 447 10.14 -18.28 -12.03
C LEU A 447 11.15 -17.67 -12.99
N VAL A 448 12.38 -18.15 -12.95
CA VAL A 448 13.49 -17.66 -13.79
C VAL A 448 14.15 -18.85 -14.44
N SER A 449 14.04 -18.95 -15.77
CA SER A 449 14.73 -20.01 -16.54
C SER A 449 16.18 -19.63 -16.85
N LYS A 450 17.10 -20.57 -16.62
CA LYS A 450 18.55 -20.45 -16.85
C LYS A 450 18.96 -20.78 -18.28
#